data_2ff1d5f49d387718845ef5b34d19decc
#
_entry.id   2ff1d5f49d387718845ef5b34d19decc
#
_cell.length_a   1.000
_cell.length_b   1.000
_cell.length_c   1.000
_cell.angle_alpha   90.00
_cell.angle_beta   90.00
_cell.angle_gamma   90.00
#
_symmetry.space_group_name_H-M   'P 1'
#
loop_
_entity.id
_entity.type
_entity.pdbx_description
1 polymer ?
#
loop_
_entity_poly.entity_id
_entity_poly.type
_entity_poly.pdbx_seq_one_letter_code
_entity_poly.pdbx_strand_id
1 'polypeptide(L)'
;MLGYACMNHTLRDREPPLRCNRDMRKATFEERGVAYASELALQNFEDLHAILAWNAANDVGFYRCSSTLVPWNSQFDLAALPDYEAIRAVAERCGALVEREGMRLTFHPDYWCRLGSDSADTRATSVDAVDYHADWLDLMGLARSPYYGINVHIGATYGDEAATAERFRDAVADLSPGARARLTVENDDTESLWSVPELVDALDGTDVPVLFDYHHHTFTDRGLTYREAFDRAAATWGAVRPAAHYSEPARLHGADARPQAHAEVPADVPAWLRARADVMIEAGGKEQAVFAVRDATTAP
;
A
#
# COMPACT_ATOMS: atom_id res chain seq x y z
N MET A 1 -6.34 10.71 -9.63
CA MET A 1 -5.01 10.31 -10.14
C MET A 1 -5.00 8.82 -10.43
N LEU A 2 -4.10 8.37 -11.33
CA LEU A 2 -3.80 6.95 -11.53
C LEU A 2 -2.37 6.66 -11.03
N GLY A 3 -2.14 5.43 -10.60
CA GLY A 3 -0.83 5.00 -10.14
C GLY A 3 -0.65 3.49 -10.14
N TYR A 4 0.50 3.04 -9.68
CA TYR A 4 0.89 1.62 -9.64
C TYR A 4 1.66 1.28 -8.37
N ALA A 5 1.75 -0.03 -8.08
CA ALA A 5 2.38 -0.55 -6.87
C ALA A 5 3.79 -1.08 -7.13
N CYS A 6 4.71 -0.71 -6.24
CA CYS A 6 6.08 -1.21 -6.17
C CYS A 6 6.84 -1.07 -7.50
N MET A 7 7.69 -1.90 -7.92
CA MET A 7 8.61 -1.82 -9.04
C MET A 7 8.10 -1.06 -10.29
N ASN A 8 8.95 -0.19 -10.83
CA ASN A 8 8.79 0.40 -12.15
C ASN A 8 9.61 -0.43 -13.15
N HIS A 9 8.96 -1.03 -14.15
CA HIS A 9 9.61 -1.92 -15.11
C HIS A 9 10.57 -1.16 -16.02
N THR A 10 10.15 0.00 -16.54
CA THR A 10 10.97 0.86 -17.39
C THR A 10 12.30 1.25 -16.73
N LEU A 11 12.24 1.60 -15.44
CA LEU A 11 13.40 2.03 -14.67
C LEU A 11 14.24 0.86 -14.16
N ARG A 12 13.61 -0.26 -13.86
CA ARG A 12 14.32 -1.49 -13.45
C ARG A 12 15.17 -2.06 -14.60
N ASP A 13 14.67 -1.96 -15.83
CA ASP A 13 15.29 -2.57 -17.00
C ASP A 13 16.34 -1.66 -17.67
N ARG A 14 16.58 -0.46 -17.12
CA ARG A 14 17.66 0.44 -17.55
C ARG A 14 19.02 0.05 -16.93
N GLU A 15 20.11 0.67 -17.45
CA GLU A 15 21.47 0.50 -16.91
C GLU A 15 22.01 1.85 -16.38
N PRO A 16 22.37 2.00 -15.10
CA PRO A 16 22.09 1.05 -14.01
C PRO A 16 20.60 0.98 -13.67
N PRO A 17 20.11 -0.17 -13.13
CA PRO A 17 18.70 -0.34 -12.77
C PRO A 17 18.33 0.48 -11.54
N LEU A 18 17.14 1.13 -11.55
CA LEU A 18 16.56 1.78 -10.39
C LEU A 18 15.51 0.89 -9.73
N ARG A 19 15.62 0.70 -8.42
CA ARG A 19 14.68 -0.08 -7.60
C ARG A 19 14.77 0.31 -6.13
N CYS A 20 13.65 0.47 -5.46
CA CYS A 20 13.56 0.83 -4.04
C CYS A 20 13.17 -0.34 -3.14
N ASN A 21 13.45 -1.56 -3.56
CA ASN A 21 13.08 -2.81 -2.89
C ASN A 21 14.26 -3.76 -2.68
N ARG A 22 15.48 -3.23 -2.54
CA ARG A 22 16.63 -4.05 -2.18
C ARG A 22 16.43 -4.58 -0.78
N ASP A 23 16.70 -5.87 -0.63
CA ASP A 23 16.58 -6.58 0.64
C ASP A 23 17.70 -7.62 0.75
N MET A 24 17.79 -8.31 1.88
CA MET A 24 18.77 -9.35 2.12
C MET A 24 18.16 -10.55 2.84
N ARG A 25 18.75 -11.70 2.66
CA ARG A 25 18.36 -12.91 3.38
C ARG A 25 18.81 -12.84 4.86
N LYS A 26 18.13 -13.57 5.73
CA LYS A 26 18.46 -13.68 7.16
C LYS A 26 19.94 -13.96 7.42
N ALA A 27 20.52 -14.96 6.73
CA ALA A 27 21.93 -15.28 6.88
C ALA A 27 22.86 -14.10 6.54
N THR A 28 22.50 -13.29 5.53
CA THR A 28 23.27 -12.09 5.19
C THR A 28 23.13 -11.01 6.25
N PHE A 29 21.95 -10.86 6.84
CA PHE A 29 21.73 -9.92 7.94
C PHE A 29 22.51 -10.36 9.20
N GLU A 30 22.50 -11.65 9.51
CA GLU A 30 23.27 -12.21 10.63
C GLU A 30 24.80 -12.01 10.46
N GLU A 31 25.30 -12.06 9.21
CA GLU A 31 26.72 -11.87 8.88
C GLU A 31 27.12 -10.38 8.82
N ARG A 32 26.31 -9.54 8.15
CA ARG A 32 26.69 -8.16 7.81
C ARG A 32 26.01 -7.10 8.69
N GLY A 33 24.95 -7.48 9.40
CA GLY A 33 24.25 -6.67 10.39
C GLY A 33 23.61 -5.38 9.86
N VAL A 34 23.36 -4.46 10.81
CA VAL A 34 22.67 -3.20 10.59
C VAL A 34 23.42 -2.29 9.61
N ALA A 35 24.74 -2.37 9.52
CA ALA A 35 25.53 -1.57 8.59
C ALA A 35 25.15 -1.85 7.13
N TYR A 36 24.94 -3.12 6.76
CA TYR A 36 24.50 -3.44 5.40
C TYR A 36 23.02 -3.10 5.16
N ALA A 37 22.18 -3.23 6.18
CA ALA A 37 20.80 -2.75 6.09
C ALA A 37 20.77 -1.24 5.82
N SER A 38 21.66 -0.46 6.45
CA SER A 38 21.82 0.98 6.24
C SER A 38 22.24 1.32 4.80
N GLU A 39 23.26 0.64 4.26
CA GLU A 39 23.69 0.81 2.86
C GLU A 39 22.52 0.58 1.87
N LEU A 40 21.77 -0.51 2.07
CA LEU A 40 20.63 -0.85 1.21
C LEU A 40 19.48 0.15 1.36
N ALA A 41 19.18 0.59 2.59
CA ALA A 41 18.16 1.59 2.85
C ALA A 41 18.50 2.92 2.15
N LEU A 42 19.75 3.40 2.25
CA LEU A 42 20.18 4.61 1.57
C LEU A 42 20.01 4.50 0.05
N GLN A 43 20.45 3.39 -0.56
CA GLN A 43 20.25 3.14 -1.98
C GLN A 43 18.76 3.08 -2.36
N ASN A 44 17.91 2.46 -1.53
CA ASN A 44 16.48 2.38 -1.76
C ASN A 44 15.83 3.77 -1.76
N PHE A 45 16.21 4.65 -0.82
CA PHE A 45 15.69 6.02 -0.76
C PHE A 45 16.19 6.89 -1.94
N GLU A 46 17.45 6.74 -2.35
CA GLU A 46 17.99 7.43 -3.52
C GLU A 46 17.25 7.03 -4.80
N ASP A 47 17.03 5.74 -4.99
CA ASP A 47 16.28 5.23 -6.15
C ASP A 47 14.78 5.57 -6.05
N LEU A 48 14.19 5.59 -4.85
CA LEU A 48 12.83 6.07 -4.64
C LEU A 48 12.67 7.51 -5.13
N HIS A 49 13.60 8.40 -4.76
CA HIS A 49 13.57 9.79 -5.22
C HIS A 49 13.60 9.88 -6.75
N ALA A 50 14.45 9.07 -7.41
CA ALA A 50 14.53 9.04 -8.87
C ALA A 50 13.24 8.46 -9.51
N ILE A 51 12.64 7.42 -8.90
CA ILE A 51 11.35 6.84 -9.34
C ILE A 51 10.23 7.88 -9.21
N LEU A 52 10.15 8.59 -8.08
CA LEU A 52 9.14 9.64 -7.87
C LEU A 52 9.28 10.78 -8.88
N ALA A 53 10.51 11.23 -9.16
CA ALA A 53 10.77 12.25 -10.16
C ALA A 53 10.36 11.79 -11.58
N TRP A 54 10.62 10.53 -11.91
CA TRP A 54 10.18 9.95 -13.17
C TRP A 54 8.64 9.83 -13.24
N ASN A 55 8.00 9.40 -12.16
CA ASN A 55 6.54 9.34 -12.08
C ASN A 55 5.91 10.70 -12.31
N ALA A 56 6.40 11.75 -11.65
CA ALA A 56 5.92 13.12 -11.85
C ALA A 56 6.08 13.59 -13.31
N ALA A 57 7.23 13.30 -13.92
CA ALA A 57 7.50 13.65 -15.32
C ALA A 57 6.65 12.89 -16.34
N ASN A 58 6.00 11.79 -15.92
CA ASN A 58 5.13 10.93 -16.75
C ASN A 58 3.65 10.98 -16.33
N ASP A 59 3.23 11.99 -15.55
CA ASP A 59 1.85 12.16 -15.07
C ASP A 59 1.32 10.95 -14.27
N VAL A 60 2.17 10.28 -13.51
CA VAL A 60 1.79 9.22 -12.57
C VAL A 60 1.74 9.81 -11.18
N GLY A 61 0.54 10.13 -10.71
CA GLY A 61 0.34 10.86 -9.45
C GLY A 61 0.18 9.99 -8.21
N PHE A 62 0.07 8.65 -8.34
CA PHE A 62 -0.10 7.76 -7.20
C PHE A 62 0.93 6.62 -7.26
N TYR A 63 1.70 6.45 -6.17
CA TYR A 63 2.71 5.40 -6.07
C TYR A 63 2.63 4.68 -4.73
N ARG A 64 2.59 3.34 -4.75
CA ARG A 64 2.74 2.50 -3.55
C ARG A 64 4.18 2.03 -3.45
N CYS A 65 4.86 2.45 -2.39
CA CYS A 65 6.23 2.04 -2.11
C CYS A 65 6.32 0.57 -1.70
N SER A 66 7.51 0.02 -1.83
CA SER A 66 7.84 -1.32 -1.31
C SER A 66 7.87 -1.32 0.23
N SER A 67 7.34 -2.37 0.84
CA SER A 67 7.44 -2.66 2.28
C SER A 67 8.88 -2.95 2.74
N THR A 68 9.82 -3.11 1.81
CA THR A 68 11.24 -3.36 2.08
C THR A 68 12.12 -2.13 1.86
N LEU A 69 11.53 -0.92 1.91
CA LEU A 69 12.28 0.33 1.74
C LEU A 69 13.47 0.43 2.72
N VAL A 70 13.26 0.03 3.98
CA VAL A 70 14.33 -0.20 4.96
C VAL A 70 14.37 -1.68 5.32
N PRO A 71 15.33 -2.45 4.80
CA PRO A 71 15.43 -3.87 5.07
C PRO A 71 15.62 -4.18 6.56
N TRP A 72 14.90 -5.17 7.08
CA TRP A 72 15.04 -5.65 8.46
C TRP A 72 14.70 -4.61 9.53
N ASN A 73 13.92 -3.58 9.25
CA ASN A 73 13.61 -2.49 10.19
C ASN A 73 12.97 -2.98 11.51
N SER A 74 12.34 -4.16 11.52
CA SER A 74 11.82 -4.76 12.76
C SER A 74 12.91 -5.18 13.77
N GLN A 75 14.21 -5.13 13.41
CA GLN A 75 15.31 -5.58 14.24
C GLN A 75 16.13 -4.44 14.85
N PHE A 76 15.82 -3.19 14.53
CA PHE A 76 16.56 -2.03 15.01
C PHE A 76 15.74 -0.75 14.89
N ASP A 77 16.06 0.24 15.71
CA ASP A 77 15.53 1.58 15.57
C ASP A 77 16.13 2.28 14.35
N LEU A 78 15.32 3.00 13.59
CA LEU A 78 15.75 3.70 12.36
C LEU A 78 16.95 4.63 12.61
N ALA A 79 16.97 5.33 13.76
CA ALA A 79 18.06 6.20 14.17
C ALA A 79 19.38 5.48 14.49
N ALA A 80 19.37 4.14 14.60
CA ALA A 80 20.58 3.35 14.82
C ALA A 80 21.33 3.04 13.51
N LEU A 81 20.77 3.36 12.35
CA LEU A 81 21.42 3.16 11.05
C LEU A 81 22.65 4.05 10.93
N PRO A 82 23.84 3.51 10.56
CA PRO A 82 25.05 4.32 10.34
C PRO A 82 24.87 5.48 9.36
N ASP A 83 24.05 5.30 8.30
CA ASP A 83 23.78 6.31 7.28
C ASP A 83 22.51 7.12 7.57
N TYR A 84 21.98 7.10 8.80
CA TYR A 84 20.69 7.72 9.17
C TYR A 84 20.53 9.15 8.66
N GLU A 85 21.54 10.02 8.86
CA GLU A 85 21.47 11.43 8.43
C GLU A 85 21.41 11.57 6.90
N ALA A 86 22.12 10.71 6.17
CA ALA A 86 22.05 10.68 4.71
C ALA A 86 20.68 10.18 4.24
N ILE A 87 20.16 9.11 4.84
CA ILE A 87 18.82 8.57 4.57
C ILE A 87 17.77 9.64 4.84
N ARG A 88 17.84 10.32 5.99
CA ARG A 88 16.91 11.40 6.35
C ARG A 88 16.91 12.52 5.31
N ALA A 89 18.09 12.98 4.89
CA ALA A 89 18.21 14.03 3.89
C ALA A 89 17.60 13.62 2.52
N VAL A 90 17.71 12.35 2.12
CA VAL A 90 17.07 11.87 0.89
C VAL A 90 15.56 11.70 1.09
N ALA A 91 15.12 11.18 2.24
CA ALA A 91 13.71 11.02 2.57
C ALA A 91 12.98 12.38 2.56
N GLU A 92 13.56 13.42 3.18
CA GLU A 92 13.04 14.79 3.14
C GLU A 92 12.90 15.32 1.69
N ARG A 93 13.84 15.00 0.79
CA ARG A 93 13.73 15.35 -0.63
C ARG A 93 12.61 14.57 -1.33
N CYS A 94 12.42 13.30 -0.99
CA CYS A 94 11.29 12.52 -1.49
C CYS A 94 9.95 13.16 -1.09
N GLY A 95 9.79 13.49 0.18
CA GLY A 95 8.58 14.14 0.69
C GLY A 95 8.33 15.52 0.03
N ALA A 96 9.34 16.35 -0.05
CA ALA A 96 9.24 17.66 -0.72
C ALA A 96 8.85 17.52 -2.20
N LEU A 97 9.32 16.49 -2.89
CA LEU A 97 8.92 16.18 -4.27
C LEU A 97 7.45 15.74 -4.33
N VAL A 98 7.04 14.82 -3.47
CA VAL A 98 5.67 14.32 -3.37
C VAL A 98 4.68 15.47 -3.14
N GLU A 99 4.96 16.35 -2.19
CA GLU A 99 4.11 17.49 -1.90
C GLU A 99 4.07 18.51 -3.04
N ARG A 100 5.21 18.86 -3.62
CA ARG A 100 5.30 19.83 -4.72
C ARG A 100 4.53 19.38 -5.95
N GLU A 101 4.59 18.09 -6.29
CA GLU A 101 3.91 17.51 -7.45
C GLU A 101 2.48 17.05 -7.12
N GLY A 102 2.02 17.21 -5.87
CA GLY A 102 0.71 16.78 -5.42
C GLY A 102 0.48 15.27 -5.52
N MET A 103 1.52 14.48 -5.40
CA MET A 103 1.46 13.02 -5.53
C MET A 103 0.87 12.37 -4.28
N ARG A 104 0.28 11.19 -4.45
CA ARG A 104 -0.12 10.29 -3.37
C ARG A 104 0.90 9.19 -3.22
N LEU A 105 1.43 9.01 -2.00
CA LEU A 105 2.41 7.99 -1.65
C LEU A 105 1.83 7.11 -0.55
N THR A 106 1.85 5.79 -0.73
CA THR A 106 1.30 4.83 0.24
C THR A 106 2.24 3.64 0.45
N PHE A 107 1.96 2.89 1.50
CA PHE A 107 2.57 1.59 1.77
C PHE A 107 1.51 0.52 1.93
N HIS A 108 1.92 -0.73 1.78
CA HIS A 108 1.12 -1.89 2.09
C HIS A 108 2.05 -2.94 2.72
N PRO A 109 2.08 -3.06 4.05
CA PRO A 109 2.83 -4.11 4.73
C PRO A 109 2.50 -5.49 4.17
N ASP A 110 3.47 -6.39 4.20
CA ASP A 110 3.30 -7.73 3.66
C ASP A 110 2.20 -8.53 4.35
N TYR A 111 1.74 -9.60 3.71
CA TYR A 111 0.62 -10.46 4.14
C TYR A 111 0.74 -11.05 5.56
N TRP A 112 1.93 -11.05 6.16
CA TRP A 112 2.13 -11.47 7.55
C TRP A 112 1.69 -10.42 8.58
N CYS A 113 1.51 -9.16 8.17
CA CYS A 113 0.95 -8.10 9.01
C CYS A 113 -0.56 -8.35 9.22
N ARG A 114 -0.94 -8.81 10.40
CA ARG A 114 -2.30 -9.24 10.75
C ARG A 114 -2.69 -8.69 12.11
N LEU A 115 -3.17 -7.47 12.13
CA LEU A 115 -3.60 -6.78 13.36
C LEU A 115 -4.78 -7.49 14.05
N GLY A 116 -5.62 -8.24 13.33
CA GLY A 116 -6.73 -9.04 13.88
C GLY A 116 -6.34 -10.45 14.34
N SER A 117 -5.06 -10.84 14.29
CA SER A 117 -4.61 -12.21 14.62
C SER A 117 -5.06 -12.65 16.01
N ASP A 118 -5.34 -13.95 16.19
CA ASP A 118 -5.56 -14.57 17.48
C ASP A 118 -4.27 -14.73 18.31
N SER A 119 -3.10 -14.75 17.65
CA SER A 119 -1.78 -14.73 18.27
C SER A 119 -1.39 -13.32 18.74
N ALA A 120 -1.14 -13.14 20.03
CA ALA A 120 -0.66 -11.86 20.58
C ALA A 120 0.70 -11.45 19.98
N ASP A 121 1.61 -12.40 19.80
CA ASP A 121 2.94 -12.14 19.21
C ASP A 121 2.81 -11.65 17.76
N THR A 122 1.88 -12.22 16.98
CA THR A 122 1.63 -11.78 15.61
C THR A 122 1.03 -10.37 15.59
N ARG A 123 0.12 -10.05 16.52
CA ARG A 123 -0.43 -8.69 16.64
C ARG A 123 0.65 -7.67 16.99
N ALA A 124 1.49 -7.98 18.00
CA ALA A 124 2.59 -7.08 18.39
C ALA A 124 3.54 -6.81 17.21
N THR A 125 3.98 -7.86 16.51
CA THR A 125 4.84 -7.72 15.33
C THR A 125 4.15 -6.92 14.21
N SER A 126 2.82 -7.05 14.09
CA SER A 126 2.05 -6.30 13.09
C SER A 126 1.91 -4.82 13.47
N VAL A 127 1.76 -4.50 14.75
CA VAL A 127 1.80 -3.12 15.26
C VAL A 127 3.15 -2.49 14.94
N ASP A 128 4.25 -3.15 15.29
CA ASP A 128 5.62 -2.70 14.96
C ASP A 128 5.77 -2.45 13.44
N ALA A 129 5.19 -3.35 12.62
CA ALA A 129 5.25 -3.20 11.17
C ALA A 129 4.55 -1.94 10.67
N VAL A 130 3.36 -1.63 11.15
CA VAL A 130 2.64 -0.41 10.76
C VAL A 130 3.36 0.83 11.28
N ASP A 131 3.91 0.77 12.49
CA ASP A 131 4.63 1.87 13.12
C ASP A 131 5.91 2.23 12.34
N TYR A 132 6.78 1.29 11.97
CA TYR A 132 7.97 1.65 11.22
C TYR A 132 7.67 2.15 9.79
N HIS A 133 6.56 1.74 9.16
CA HIS A 133 6.13 2.35 7.91
C HIS A 133 5.67 3.81 8.10
N ALA A 134 5.03 4.10 9.24
CA ALA A 134 4.67 5.47 9.59
C ALA A 134 5.91 6.34 9.87
N ASP A 135 6.94 5.78 10.51
CA ASP A 135 8.22 6.46 10.74
C ASP A 135 8.90 6.85 9.42
N TRP A 136 8.82 6.01 8.38
CA TRP A 136 9.36 6.36 7.06
C TRP A 136 8.61 7.53 6.43
N LEU A 137 7.29 7.59 6.57
CA LEU A 137 6.48 8.71 6.09
C LEU A 137 6.73 9.98 6.92
N ASP A 138 6.93 9.86 8.24
CA ASP A 138 7.33 10.97 9.11
C ASP A 138 8.73 11.47 8.74
N LEU A 139 9.68 10.58 8.43
CA LEU A 139 11.02 10.95 7.95
C LEU A 139 10.98 11.73 6.63
N MET A 140 10.01 11.44 5.77
CA MET A 140 9.74 12.20 4.55
C MET A 140 9.06 13.56 4.83
N GLY A 141 8.58 13.82 6.05
CA GLY A 141 7.83 15.02 6.40
C GLY A 141 6.38 15.05 5.90
N LEU A 142 5.83 13.89 5.46
CA LEU A 142 4.48 13.80 4.91
C LEU A 142 3.42 13.86 6.01
N ALA A 143 2.29 14.50 5.73
CA ALA A 143 1.21 14.69 6.70
C ALA A 143 0.68 13.35 7.27
N ARG A 144 0.31 13.36 8.55
CA ARG A 144 -0.33 12.21 9.23
C ARG A 144 -1.81 12.15 8.83
N SER A 145 -2.07 11.52 7.70
CA SER A 145 -3.39 11.44 7.08
C SER A 145 -3.53 10.15 6.25
N PRO A 146 -4.72 9.57 6.11
CA PRO A 146 -4.94 8.43 5.22
C PRO A 146 -4.66 8.75 3.74
N TYR A 147 -4.45 10.01 3.38
CA TYR A 147 -3.95 10.37 2.06
C TYR A 147 -2.57 9.75 1.77
N TYR A 148 -1.70 9.72 2.77
CA TYR A 148 -0.43 8.99 2.76
C TYR A 148 -0.58 7.70 3.57
N GLY A 149 -1.43 6.79 3.04
CA GLY A 149 -1.96 5.64 3.76
C GLY A 149 -0.97 4.49 3.94
N ILE A 150 -1.14 3.78 5.04
CA ILE A 150 -0.57 2.45 5.27
C ILE A 150 -1.74 1.49 5.22
N ASN A 151 -1.87 0.77 4.12
CA ASN A 151 -2.99 -0.12 3.86
C ASN A 151 -2.71 -1.52 4.42
N VAL A 152 -3.69 -2.13 5.08
CA VAL A 152 -3.60 -3.49 5.61
C VAL A 152 -4.89 -4.26 5.36
N HIS A 153 -4.83 -5.58 5.51
CA HIS A 153 -6.00 -6.44 5.69
C HIS A 153 -6.18 -6.76 7.18
N ILE A 154 -7.42 -6.95 7.64
CA ILE A 154 -7.64 -7.42 9.02
C ILE A 154 -7.00 -8.80 9.22
N GLY A 155 -7.03 -9.64 8.19
CA GLY A 155 -6.57 -11.01 8.18
C GLY A 155 -7.71 -12.02 8.31
N ALA A 156 -7.40 -13.26 8.72
CA ALA A 156 -8.39 -14.31 8.87
C ALA A 156 -9.42 -14.00 9.97
N THR A 157 -10.63 -14.54 9.81
CA THR A 157 -11.71 -14.38 10.79
C THR A 157 -11.56 -15.30 12.03
N TYR A 158 -10.69 -16.30 11.94
CA TYR A 158 -10.44 -17.29 13.02
C TYR A 158 -11.72 -17.98 13.54
N GLY A 159 -12.77 -18.03 12.71
CA GLY A 159 -14.07 -18.61 13.07
C GLY A 159 -14.95 -17.73 13.95
N ASP A 160 -14.51 -16.51 14.27
CA ASP A 160 -15.24 -15.51 15.05
C ASP A 160 -14.88 -14.10 14.57
N GLU A 161 -15.70 -13.56 13.69
CA GLU A 161 -15.52 -12.23 13.10
C GLU A 161 -15.58 -11.12 14.15
N ALA A 162 -16.52 -11.23 15.11
CA ALA A 162 -16.71 -10.21 16.14
C ALA A 162 -15.48 -10.13 17.06
N ALA A 163 -14.98 -11.26 17.53
CA ALA A 163 -13.75 -11.30 18.33
C ALA A 163 -12.52 -10.86 17.53
N THR A 164 -12.47 -11.12 16.21
CA THR A 164 -11.38 -10.66 15.36
C THR A 164 -11.42 -9.15 15.17
N ALA A 165 -12.61 -8.58 14.95
CA ALA A 165 -12.80 -7.14 14.86
C ALA A 165 -12.41 -6.43 16.16
N GLU A 166 -12.74 -7.01 17.33
CA GLU A 166 -12.32 -6.48 18.63
C GLU A 166 -10.80 -6.47 18.77
N ARG A 167 -10.14 -7.61 18.49
CA ARG A 167 -8.66 -7.68 18.53
C ARG A 167 -8.00 -6.68 17.56
N PHE A 168 -8.60 -6.48 16.38
CA PHE A 168 -8.11 -5.49 15.42
C PHE A 168 -8.21 -4.07 16.00
N ARG A 169 -9.36 -3.70 16.58
CA ARG A 169 -9.54 -2.37 17.23
C ARG A 169 -8.56 -2.16 18.38
N ASP A 170 -8.32 -3.19 19.19
CA ASP A 170 -7.32 -3.13 20.27
C ASP A 170 -5.91 -2.88 19.70
N ALA A 171 -5.52 -3.61 18.66
CA ALA A 171 -4.24 -3.40 18.01
C ALA A 171 -4.12 -2.00 17.35
N VAL A 172 -5.21 -1.47 16.81
CA VAL A 172 -5.24 -0.07 16.30
C VAL A 172 -5.05 0.93 17.44
N ALA A 173 -5.58 0.65 18.64
CA ALA A 173 -5.36 1.51 19.80
C ALA A 173 -3.90 1.51 20.28
N ASP A 174 -3.17 0.41 20.06
CA ASP A 174 -1.76 0.27 20.41
C ASP A 174 -0.80 0.96 19.40
N LEU A 175 -1.27 1.28 18.19
CA LEU A 175 -0.47 1.98 17.18
C LEU A 175 -0.02 3.36 17.64
N SER A 176 1.15 3.79 17.20
CA SER A 176 1.60 5.16 17.34
C SER A 176 0.60 6.15 16.72
N PRO A 177 0.56 7.41 17.19
CA PRO A 177 -0.32 8.41 16.60
C PRO A 177 -0.10 8.62 15.09
N GLY A 178 1.14 8.48 14.62
CA GLY A 178 1.52 8.59 13.21
C GLY A 178 0.97 7.45 12.36
N ALA A 179 1.06 6.23 12.86
CA ALA A 179 0.54 5.02 12.22
C ALA A 179 -0.99 4.99 12.19
N ARG A 180 -1.62 5.28 13.35
CA ARG A 180 -3.08 5.31 13.45
C ARG A 180 -3.72 6.31 12.49
N ALA A 181 -3.14 7.50 12.36
CA ALA A 181 -3.65 8.54 11.47
C ALA A 181 -3.50 8.22 9.97
N ARG A 182 -2.70 7.21 9.62
CA ARG A 182 -2.43 6.79 8.24
C ARG A 182 -3.01 5.43 7.89
N LEU A 183 -3.50 4.68 8.89
CA LEU A 183 -4.01 3.34 8.65
C LEU A 183 -5.22 3.37 7.72
N THR A 184 -5.27 2.45 6.77
CA THR A 184 -6.43 2.12 5.94
C THR A 184 -6.61 0.62 5.88
N VAL A 185 -7.83 0.13 5.70
CA VAL A 185 -8.14 -1.30 5.66
C VAL A 185 -8.87 -1.64 4.38
N GLU A 186 -8.41 -2.68 3.71
CA GLU A 186 -8.88 -3.12 2.40
C GLU A 186 -9.77 -4.36 2.51
N ASN A 187 -10.81 -4.45 1.67
CA ASN A 187 -11.60 -5.67 1.52
C ASN A 187 -10.80 -6.79 0.87
N ASP A 188 -11.09 -8.04 1.26
CA ASP A 188 -10.35 -9.22 0.86
C ASP A 188 -10.87 -9.86 -0.45
N ASP A 189 -10.04 -10.74 -1.07
CA ASP A 189 -10.33 -11.49 -2.30
C ASP A 189 -10.86 -12.92 -2.07
N THR A 190 -11.21 -13.24 -0.84
CA THR A 190 -11.65 -14.59 -0.44
C THR A 190 -13.01 -14.52 0.26
N GLU A 191 -13.99 -15.31 -0.19
CA GLU A 191 -15.38 -15.27 0.27
C GLU A 191 -15.56 -15.40 1.80
N SER A 192 -14.67 -16.10 2.48
CA SER A 192 -14.69 -16.29 3.93
C SER A 192 -13.98 -15.16 4.71
N LEU A 193 -13.51 -14.13 4.04
CA LEU A 193 -12.84 -12.99 4.62
C LEU A 193 -13.69 -11.72 4.52
N TRP A 194 -13.07 -10.58 4.74
CA TRP A 194 -13.75 -9.31 4.98
C TRP A 194 -14.20 -8.61 3.70
N SER A 195 -15.49 -8.49 3.53
CA SER A 195 -16.12 -7.63 2.52
C SER A 195 -16.20 -6.17 2.99
N VAL A 196 -16.56 -5.26 2.08
CA VAL A 196 -16.75 -3.83 2.45
C VAL A 196 -17.76 -3.63 3.57
N PRO A 197 -19.01 -4.20 3.54
CA PRO A 197 -19.94 -4.01 4.65
C PRO A 197 -19.43 -4.57 5.98
N GLU A 198 -18.79 -5.73 5.98
CA GLU A 198 -18.21 -6.32 7.19
C GLU A 198 -17.06 -5.45 7.75
N LEU A 199 -16.24 -4.85 6.89
CA LEU A 199 -15.20 -3.90 7.30
C LEU A 199 -15.79 -2.63 7.90
N VAL A 200 -16.82 -2.05 7.28
CA VAL A 200 -17.48 -0.85 7.82
C VAL A 200 -18.02 -1.12 9.22
N ASP A 201 -18.63 -2.29 9.44
CA ASP A 201 -19.14 -2.68 10.75
C ASP A 201 -17.99 -2.97 11.75
N ALA A 202 -16.93 -3.66 11.32
CA ALA A 202 -15.76 -3.99 12.14
C ALA A 202 -14.99 -2.75 12.60
N LEU A 203 -14.98 -1.68 11.80
CA LEU A 203 -14.26 -0.43 12.06
C LEU A 203 -15.13 0.65 12.70
N ASP A 204 -16.40 0.35 13.00
CA ASP A 204 -17.29 1.31 13.66
C ASP A 204 -16.68 1.82 14.97
N GLY A 205 -16.76 3.12 15.18
CA GLY A 205 -16.14 3.79 16.33
C GLY A 205 -14.62 4.03 16.19
N THR A 206 -14.03 3.70 15.05
CA THR A 206 -12.65 4.09 14.71
C THR A 206 -12.64 5.18 13.62
N ASP A 207 -11.52 5.89 13.49
CA ASP A 207 -11.30 6.85 12.39
C ASP A 207 -10.59 6.20 11.17
N VAL A 208 -10.53 4.85 11.13
CA VAL A 208 -9.82 4.09 10.09
C VAL A 208 -10.69 3.93 8.85
N PRO A 209 -10.32 4.51 7.70
CA PRO A 209 -11.13 4.38 6.50
C PRO A 209 -10.98 3.02 5.82
N VAL A 210 -12.06 2.58 5.17
CA VAL A 210 -12.08 1.39 4.31
C VAL A 210 -11.57 1.77 2.92
N LEU A 211 -10.49 1.12 2.47
CA LEU A 211 -10.00 1.20 1.11
C LEU A 211 -10.76 0.18 0.26
N PHE A 212 -11.40 0.64 -0.81
CA PHE A 212 -12.12 -0.21 -1.73
C PHE A 212 -11.19 -0.82 -2.77
N ASP A 213 -11.03 -2.15 -2.75
CA ASP A 213 -10.44 -2.88 -3.86
C ASP A 213 -11.54 -3.44 -4.78
N TYR A 214 -11.51 -2.98 -6.03
CA TYR A 214 -12.48 -3.35 -7.05
C TYR A 214 -12.38 -4.83 -7.44
N HIS A 215 -11.15 -5.36 -7.55
CA HIS A 215 -10.93 -6.75 -7.95
C HIS A 215 -11.35 -7.71 -6.84
N HIS A 216 -11.01 -7.42 -5.59
CA HIS A 216 -11.37 -8.21 -4.42
C HIS A 216 -12.89 -8.24 -4.23
N HIS A 217 -13.59 -7.13 -4.49
CA HIS A 217 -15.05 -7.09 -4.42
C HIS A 217 -15.73 -8.10 -5.35
N THR A 218 -15.09 -8.52 -6.44
CA THR A 218 -15.60 -9.61 -7.30
C THR A 218 -15.84 -10.91 -6.52
N PHE A 219 -15.12 -11.14 -5.43
CA PHE A 219 -15.14 -12.38 -4.63
C PHE A 219 -15.91 -12.24 -3.31
N THR A 220 -16.13 -11.00 -2.85
CA THR A 220 -16.71 -10.69 -1.53
C THR A 220 -17.84 -9.65 -1.63
N ASP A 221 -18.66 -9.69 -2.69
CA ASP A 221 -19.64 -8.64 -3.01
C ASP A 221 -20.80 -8.52 -2.02
N ARG A 222 -21.15 -9.60 -1.32
CA ARG A 222 -22.30 -9.69 -0.40
C ARG A 222 -23.60 -9.14 -1.02
N GLY A 223 -23.75 -9.28 -2.33
CA GLY A 223 -24.92 -8.80 -3.08
C GLY A 223 -24.93 -7.30 -3.37
N LEU A 224 -23.83 -6.57 -3.07
CA LEU A 224 -23.68 -5.17 -3.42
C LEU A 224 -23.10 -5.01 -4.83
N THR A 225 -23.59 -4.03 -5.56
CA THR A 225 -22.91 -3.57 -6.77
C THR A 225 -21.57 -2.88 -6.42
N TYR A 226 -20.66 -2.80 -7.38
CA TYR A 226 -19.38 -2.09 -7.19
C TYR A 226 -19.55 -0.64 -6.73
N ARG A 227 -20.60 0.05 -7.20
CA ARG A 227 -20.89 1.43 -6.78
C ARG A 227 -21.36 1.51 -5.35
N GLU A 228 -22.28 0.63 -4.94
CA GLU A 228 -22.78 0.60 -3.57
C GLU A 228 -21.69 0.26 -2.57
N ALA A 229 -20.82 -0.70 -2.89
CA ALA A 229 -19.67 -1.04 -2.06
C ALA A 229 -18.69 0.14 -1.97
N PHE A 230 -18.32 0.75 -3.11
CA PHE A 230 -17.48 1.94 -3.12
C PHE A 230 -18.10 3.10 -2.33
N ASP A 231 -19.42 3.35 -2.46
CA ASP A 231 -20.09 4.42 -1.74
C ASP A 231 -20.01 4.24 -0.23
N ARG A 232 -20.16 3.00 0.26
CA ARG A 232 -19.99 2.67 1.68
C ARG A 232 -18.55 2.88 2.13
N ALA A 233 -17.57 2.37 1.40
CA ALA A 233 -16.16 2.55 1.70
C ALA A 233 -15.77 4.05 1.67
N ALA A 234 -16.15 4.78 0.63
CA ALA A 234 -15.85 6.19 0.48
C ALA A 234 -16.43 7.07 1.59
N ALA A 235 -17.58 6.69 2.17
CA ALA A 235 -18.17 7.41 3.30
C ALA A 235 -17.29 7.40 4.55
N THR A 236 -16.40 6.42 4.71
CA THR A 236 -15.48 6.32 5.85
C THR A 236 -14.27 7.28 5.76
N TRP A 237 -14.03 7.90 4.59
CA TRP A 237 -12.86 8.76 4.36
C TRP A 237 -13.03 10.21 4.84
N GLY A 238 -14.22 10.60 5.30
CA GLY A 238 -14.51 11.95 5.74
C GLY A 238 -14.22 12.99 4.63
N ALA A 239 -13.35 13.96 4.92
CA ALA A 239 -12.95 15.00 3.95
C ALA A 239 -11.77 14.61 3.06
N VAL A 240 -11.12 13.48 3.32
CA VAL A 240 -9.97 13.02 2.54
C VAL A 240 -10.47 12.34 1.26
N ARG A 241 -9.89 12.70 0.09
CA ARG A 241 -10.21 12.02 -1.15
C ARG A 241 -9.88 10.53 -1.03
N PRO A 242 -10.83 9.61 -1.31
CA PRO A 242 -10.58 8.17 -1.18
C PRO A 242 -9.44 7.68 -2.08
N ALA A 243 -8.70 6.67 -1.63
CA ALA A 243 -7.96 5.78 -2.50
C ALA A 243 -8.82 4.56 -2.84
N ALA A 244 -8.56 3.96 -3.98
CA ALA A 244 -9.11 2.67 -4.36
C ALA A 244 -8.04 1.85 -5.08
N HIS A 245 -8.09 0.54 -4.93
CA HIS A 245 -7.31 -0.37 -5.77
C HIS A 245 -8.18 -0.89 -6.92
N TYR A 246 -7.54 -1.11 -8.05
CA TYR A 246 -8.20 -1.60 -9.25
C TYR A 246 -7.35 -2.64 -9.96
N SER A 247 -7.95 -3.73 -10.29
CA SER A 247 -7.44 -4.73 -11.22
C SER A 247 -8.60 -5.46 -11.87
N GLU A 248 -8.28 -6.38 -12.76
CA GLU A 248 -9.20 -7.35 -13.35
C GLU A 248 -8.61 -8.75 -13.23
N PRO A 249 -9.46 -9.82 -13.14
CA PRO A 249 -8.97 -11.19 -13.17
C PRO A 249 -8.15 -11.49 -14.43
N ALA A 250 -6.95 -12.03 -14.28
CA ALA A 250 -6.07 -12.37 -15.41
C ALA A 250 -6.73 -13.29 -16.44
N ARG A 251 -7.63 -14.17 -15.99
CA ARG A 251 -8.40 -15.09 -16.86
C ARG A 251 -9.33 -14.37 -17.85
N LEU A 252 -9.80 -13.16 -17.54
CA LEU A 252 -10.60 -12.35 -18.48
C LEU A 252 -9.76 -11.88 -19.67
N HIS A 253 -8.44 -11.91 -19.54
CA HIS A 253 -7.46 -11.55 -20.56
C HIS A 253 -6.77 -12.79 -21.16
N GLY A 254 -7.39 -13.99 -21.00
CA GLY A 254 -6.92 -15.22 -21.61
C GLY A 254 -5.81 -15.96 -20.86
N ALA A 255 -5.42 -15.53 -19.68
CA ALA A 255 -4.43 -16.23 -18.88
C ALA A 255 -5.03 -17.48 -18.19
N ASP A 256 -4.29 -18.58 -18.20
CA ASP A 256 -4.58 -19.75 -17.37
C ASP A 256 -4.04 -19.51 -15.95
N ALA A 257 -4.87 -18.90 -15.10
CA ALA A 257 -4.48 -18.46 -13.78
C ALA A 257 -5.60 -18.67 -12.75
N ARG A 258 -5.25 -18.68 -11.46
CA ARG A 258 -6.25 -18.70 -10.38
C ARG A 258 -7.20 -17.49 -10.51
N PRO A 259 -8.45 -17.59 -10.01
CA PRO A 259 -9.44 -16.51 -10.13
C PRO A 259 -8.96 -15.14 -9.64
N GLN A 260 -8.21 -15.12 -8.52
CA GLN A 260 -7.71 -13.91 -7.87
C GLN A 260 -6.44 -13.34 -8.54
N ALA A 261 -5.87 -14.01 -9.54
CA ALA A 261 -4.70 -13.48 -10.21
C ALA A 261 -5.03 -12.19 -10.97
N HIS A 262 -4.21 -11.17 -10.76
CA HIS A 262 -4.36 -9.87 -11.41
C HIS A 262 -3.94 -9.92 -12.88
N ALA A 263 -4.63 -9.18 -13.74
CA ALA A 263 -4.28 -9.02 -15.14
C ALA A 263 -2.90 -8.34 -15.29
N GLU A 264 -2.22 -8.64 -16.37
CA GLU A 264 -1.01 -7.91 -16.76
C GLU A 264 -1.31 -6.46 -17.08
N VAL A 265 -2.38 -6.23 -17.87
CA VAL A 265 -2.92 -4.91 -18.18
C VAL A 265 -4.45 -5.01 -18.14
N PRO A 266 -5.16 -4.30 -17.24
CA PRO A 266 -6.61 -4.26 -17.25
C PRO A 266 -7.12 -3.46 -18.45
N ALA A 267 -8.39 -3.69 -18.85
CA ALA A 267 -8.96 -3.04 -20.03
C ALA A 267 -9.20 -1.54 -19.82
N ASP A 268 -9.90 -1.16 -18.75
CA ASP A 268 -10.15 0.25 -18.39
C ASP A 268 -10.60 0.38 -16.95
N VAL A 269 -10.19 1.45 -16.29
CA VAL A 269 -10.70 1.84 -14.97
C VAL A 269 -12.04 2.57 -15.14
N PRO A 270 -13.13 2.12 -14.50
CA PRO A 270 -14.43 2.76 -14.65
C PRO A 270 -14.39 4.27 -14.41
N ALA A 271 -14.94 5.06 -15.34
CA ALA A 271 -14.91 6.53 -15.28
C ALA A 271 -15.48 7.09 -13.97
N TRP A 272 -16.53 6.45 -13.42
CA TRP A 272 -17.13 6.85 -12.15
C TRP A 272 -16.18 6.67 -10.96
N LEU A 273 -15.31 5.65 -11.00
CA LEU A 273 -14.31 5.40 -9.95
C LEU A 273 -13.19 6.45 -10.04
N ARG A 274 -12.67 6.70 -11.25
CA ARG A 274 -11.63 7.74 -11.49
C ARG A 274 -12.10 9.14 -11.09
N ALA A 275 -13.37 9.45 -11.29
CA ALA A 275 -13.93 10.75 -10.89
C ALA A 275 -13.93 10.96 -9.38
N ARG A 276 -14.03 9.88 -8.59
CA ARG A 276 -14.30 9.93 -7.15
C ARG A 276 -13.13 9.49 -6.26
N ALA A 277 -12.17 8.74 -6.79
CA ALA A 277 -11.01 8.24 -6.07
C ALA A 277 -9.69 8.51 -6.79
N ASP A 278 -8.60 8.43 -6.06
CA ASP A 278 -7.27 8.17 -6.62
C ASP A 278 -7.11 6.67 -6.74
N VAL A 279 -6.74 6.18 -7.93
CA VAL A 279 -6.79 4.75 -8.22
C VAL A 279 -5.40 4.17 -8.41
N MET A 280 -5.09 3.18 -7.58
CA MET A 280 -3.93 2.32 -7.71
C MET A 280 -4.27 1.15 -8.64
N ILE A 281 -3.58 1.04 -9.77
CA ILE A 281 -3.72 -0.09 -10.67
C ILE A 281 -2.80 -1.23 -10.20
N GLU A 282 -3.40 -2.28 -9.67
CA GLU A 282 -2.69 -3.47 -9.23
C GLU A 282 -2.60 -4.48 -10.37
N ALA A 283 -1.66 -4.26 -11.27
CA ALA A 283 -1.46 -5.08 -12.46
C ALA A 283 0.00 -5.53 -12.59
N GLY A 284 0.23 -6.63 -13.28
CA GLY A 284 1.58 -7.14 -13.59
C GLY A 284 2.40 -6.12 -14.35
N GLY A 285 1.82 -5.41 -15.31
CA GLY A 285 2.45 -4.41 -16.17
C GLY A 285 2.85 -3.09 -15.50
N LYS A 286 2.52 -2.90 -14.20
CA LYS A 286 2.95 -1.74 -13.39
C LYS A 286 2.64 -0.39 -14.08
N GLU A 287 3.66 0.48 -14.24
CA GLU A 287 3.50 1.78 -14.93
C GLU A 287 3.04 1.62 -16.38
N GLN A 288 3.40 0.52 -17.04
CA GLN A 288 2.96 0.25 -18.42
C GLN A 288 1.45 0.01 -18.48
N ALA A 289 0.87 -0.63 -17.45
CA ALA A 289 -0.57 -0.77 -17.32
C ALA A 289 -1.26 0.59 -17.09
N VAL A 290 -0.65 1.50 -16.31
CA VAL A 290 -1.15 2.87 -16.13
C VAL A 290 -1.19 3.61 -17.47
N PHE A 291 -0.15 3.51 -18.27
CA PHE A 291 -0.08 4.16 -19.59
C PHE A 291 -1.14 3.59 -20.53
N ALA A 292 -1.25 2.26 -20.62
CA ALA A 292 -2.23 1.60 -21.48
C ALA A 292 -3.67 2.02 -21.14
N VAL A 293 -4.04 2.04 -19.85
CA VAL A 293 -5.36 2.50 -19.39
C VAL A 293 -5.59 3.98 -19.71
N ARG A 294 -4.57 4.83 -19.54
CA ARG A 294 -4.67 6.26 -19.85
C ARG A 294 -4.88 6.50 -21.35
N ASP A 295 -4.15 5.78 -22.19
CA ASP A 295 -4.22 5.91 -23.65
C ASP A 295 -5.57 5.40 -24.18
N ALA A 296 -6.10 4.31 -23.64
CA ALA A 296 -7.44 3.81 -23.97
C ALA A 296 -8.55 4.83 -23.68
N THR A 297 -8.36 5.64 -22.63
CA THR A 297 -9.35 6.66 -22.22
C THR A 297 -9.31 7.93 -23.11
N THR A 298 -8.18 8.20 -23.75
CA THR A 298 -7.98 9.38 -24.62
C THR A 298 -8.24 9.07 -26.09
N ALA A 299 -8.45 7.80 -26.45
CA ALA A 299 -8.82 7.42 -27.81
C ALA A 299 -10.22 7.95 -28.14
N PRO A 300 -10.41 8.58 -29.34
CA PRO A 300 -11.63 9.24 -29.75
C PRO A 300 -12.81 8.29 -29.96
#